data_50ed30006fa1fd78fdfec6e48faa38a5
#
_entry.id   50ed30006fa1fd78fdfec6e48faa38a5
#
_cell.length_a   1.000
_cell.length_b   1.000
_cell.length_c   1.000
_cell.angle_alpha   90.00
_cell.angle_beta   90.00
_cell.angle_gamma   90.00
#
_symmetry.space_group_name_H-M   'P 1'
#
loop_
_entity.id
_entity.type
_entity.pdbx_description
1 polymer ?
#
loop_
_entity_poly.entity_id
_entity_poly.type
_entity_poly.pdbx_seq_one_letter_code
_entity_poly.pdbx_strand_id
1 'polypeptide(L)' 'MIELTEKEFKEDLTKYTTRIENGEDFLIERSDGTKYIATDVTKFDKPL' A
#
# COMPACT_ATOMS: atom_id res chain seq x y z
N MET A 1 1.90 10.37 3.33
CA MET A 1 2.06 8.91 3.16
C MET A 1 2.27 8.26 4.51
N ILE A 2 1.56 7.19 4.78
CA ILE A 2 1.65 6.46 6.04
C ILE A 2 2.62 5.30 5.87
N GLU A 3 3.52 5.11 6.84
CA GLU A 3 4.49 4.03 6.81
C GLU A 3 4.02 2.87 7.69
N LEU A 4 4.04 1.66 7.13
CA LEU A 4 3.64 0.44 7.82
C LEU A 4 4.71 -0.63 7.61
N THR A 5 4.76 -1.60 8.52
CA THR A 5 5.51 -2.82 8.24
C THR A 5 4.65 -3.76 7.41
N GLU A 6 5.29 -4.66 6.67
CA GLU A 6 4.57 -5.66 5.89
C GLU A 6 3.69 -6.53 6.80
N LYS A 7 4.16 -6.81 8.00
CA LYS A 7 3.39 -7.56 8.98
C LYS A 7 2.09 -6.85 9.32
N GLU A 8 2.18 -5.56 9.63
CA GLU A 8 0.98 -4.76 9.95
C GLU A 8 0.03 -4.70 8.76
N PHE A 9 0.56 -4.55 7.58
CA PHE A 9 -0.24 -4.48 6.38
C PHE A 9 -1.02 -5.78 6.16
N LYS A 10 -0.36 -6.92 6.35
CA LYS A 10 -1.00 -8.22 6.17
C LYS A 10 -1.99 -8.58 7.26
N GLU A 11 -1.78 -8.07 8.47
CA GLU A 11 -2.68 -8.34 9.60
C GLU A 11 -4.08 -7.77 9.39
N ASP A 12 -4.19 -6.69 8.64
CA ASP A 12 -5.50 -6.05 8.40
C ASP A 12 -5.60 -5.62 6.93
N LEU A 13 -5.42 -6.59 6.06
CA LEU A 13 -5.32 -6.35 4.63
C LEU A 13 -6.56 -5.67 4.06
N THR A 14 -7.74 -6.12 4.49
CA THR A 14 -9.00 -5.56 3.99
C THR A 14 -9.11 -4.08 4.30
N LYS A 15 -8.75 -3.69 5.52
CA LYS A 15 -8.79 -2.30 5.95
C LYS A 15 -7.89 -1.43 5.07
N TYR A 16 -6.64 -1.87 4.90
CA TYR A 16 -5.67 -1.08 4.15
C TYR A 16 -5.98 -1.07 2.65
N THR A 17 -6.46 -2.19 2.12
CA THR A 17 -6.87 -2.25 0.73
C THR A 17 -7.99 -1.27 0.44
N THR A 18 -8.98 -1.19 1.34
CA THR A 18 -10.08 -0.23 1.21
C THR A 18 -9.57 1.20 1.20
N ARG A 19 -8.62 1.51 2.08
CA ARG A 19 -8.05 2.86 2.14
C ARG A 19 -7.26 3.18 0.87
N ILE A 20 -6.54 2.21 0.34
CA ILE A 20 -5.82 2.39 -0.92
C ILE A 20 -6.80 2.69 -2.05
N GLU A 21 -7.91 1.96 -2.11
CA GLU A 21 -8.95 2.20 -3.12
C GLU A 21 -9.56 3.59 -3.00
N ASN A 22 -9.54 4.16 -1.79
CA ASN A 22 -10.02 5.52 -1.55
C ASN A 22 -8.96 6.59 -1.83
N GLY A 23 -7.80 6.20 -2.34
CA GLY A 23 -6.79 7.15 -2.75
C GLY A 23 -5.61 7.33 -1.80
N GLU A 24 -5.56 6.58 -0.71
CA GLU A 24 -4.44 6.68 0.22
C GLU A 24 -3.27 5.81 -0.24
N ASP A 25 -2.06 6.25 0.09
CA ASP A 25 -0.84 5.52 -0.24
C ASP A 25 -0.12 5.14 1.04
N PHE A 26 0.50 3.96 1.04
CA PHE A 26 1.27 3.47 2.18
C PHE A 26 2.66 3.07 1.74
N LEU A 27 3.64 3.37 2.59
CA LEU A 27 5.00 2.89 2.41
C LEU A 27 5.15 1.64 3.28
N ILE A 28 5.41 0.49 2.64
CA ILE A 28 5.46 -0.79 3.33
C ILE A 28 6.90 -1.23 3.47
N GLU A 29 7.33 -1.49 4.70
CA GLU A 29 8.67 -1.98 4.97
C GLU A 29 8.65 -3.48 5.19
N ARG A 30 9.48 -4.19 4.44
CA ARG A 30 9.65 -5.64 4.59
C ARG A 30 10.63 -5.97 5.72
N SER A 31 10.60 -7.23 6.16
CA SER A 31 11.47 -7.69 7.24
C SER A 31 12.96 -7.61 6.87
N ASP A 32 13.30 -7.61 5.59
CA ASP A 32 14.68 -7.49 5.14
C ASP A 32 15.15 -6.04 5.01
N GLY A 33 14.30 -5.08 5.37
CA GLY A 33 14.65 -3.67 5.31
C GLY A 33 14.29 -2.98 4.00
N THR A 34 13.86 -3.71 3.00
CA THR A 34 13.42 -3.10 1.74
C THR A 34 12.04 -2.50 1.90
N LYS A 35 11.72 -1.51 1.08
CA LYS A 35 10.44 -0.81 1.16
C LYS A 35 9.79 -0.76 -0.22
N TYR A 36 8.46 -0.75 -0.22
CA TYR A 36 7.71 -0.56 -1.46
C TYR A 36 6.45 0.26 -1.16
N ILE A 37 5.88 0.83 -2.22
CA ILE A 37 4.69 1.66 -2.09
C ILE A 37 3.47 0.83 -2.47
N ALA A 38 2.48 0.79 -1.57
CA ALA A 38 1.19 0.19 -1.82
C ALA A 38 0.21 1.30 -2.20
N THR A 39 -0.26 1.28 -3.43
CA THR A 39 -1.14 2.32 -3.94
C THR A 39 -2.13 1.71 -4.93
N ASP A 40 -3.18 2.47 -5.22
CA ASP A 40 -4.17 2.05 -6.20
C ASP A 40 -3.57 2.16 -7.60
N VAL A 41 -3.39 1.03 -8.26
CA VAL A 41 -2.77 0.99 -9.59
C VAL A 41 -3.58 1.77 -10.63
N THR A 42 -4.85 2.00 -10.40
CA THR A 42 -5.66 2.78 -11.33
C THR A 42 -5.20 4.23 -11.43
N LYS A 43 -4.47 4.72 -10.41
CA LYS A 43 -3.90 6.06 -10.46
C LYS A 43 -2.86 6.20 -11.57
N PHE A 44 -2.22 5.10 -11.92
CA PHE A 44 -1.14 5.08 -12.88
C PHE A 44 -1.56 4.44 -14.19
N ASP A 45 -2.80 3.97 -14.27
CA ASP A 45 -3.32 3.36 -15.48
C ASP A 45 -3.60 4.46 -16.49
N LYS A 46 -2.85 4.43 -17.58
CA LYS A 46 -3.00 5.42 -18.65
C LYS A 46 -3.68 4.76 -19.82
N PRO A 47 -4.88 5.19 -20.14
CA PRO A 47 -5.55 4.68 -21.34
C PRO A 47 -4.72 5.04 -22.58
N LEU A 48 -4.60 4.12 -23.44
CA LEU A 48 -3.87 4.31 -24.69
C LEU A 48 -4.81 4.78 -25.77
#